data_04da88d2168b6309f0b9ccc061eaf442
#
_entry.id   04da88d2168b6309f0b9ccc061eaf442
#
_cell.length_a   1.000
_cell.length_b   1.000
_cell.length_c   1.000
_cell.angle_alpha   90.00
_cell.angle_beta   90.00
_cell.angle_gamma   90.00
#
_symmetry.space_group_name_H-M   'P 1'
#
loop_
_entity.id
_entity.type
_entity.pdbx_description
1 polymer ?
#
loop_
_entity_poly.entity_id
_entity_poly.type
_entity_poly.pdbx_seq_one_letter_code
_entity_poly.pdbx_strand_id
1 'polypeptide(L)'
;SRSSAASDVYKRQPRAIGADLDEVYGLFPRLLERRRQTAGTLSGGERQMLAIGRALMGKPSLLMLDEPSLGLAPLIVREIFAIIDRLRATGVTILLVEQNARAALEVADHGYVLETGDIALHGPARQLAGDPRVIDTYLGAMAQA
;
A
#
# COMPACT_ATOMS: atom_id res chain seq x y z
N SER A 1 16.07 7.23 -32.11
CA SER A 1 15.83 8.21 -31.06
C SER A 1 15.19 7.55 -29.82
N ARG A 2 16.01 7.01 -28.94
CA ARG A 2 15.58 6.35 -27.70
C ARG A 2 16.10 7.07 -26.45
N SER A 3 16.21 8.39 -26.48
CA SER A 3 16.86 9.16 -25.40
C SER A 3 15.95 10.13 -24.65
N SER A 4 14.65 10.19 -24.97
CA SER A 4 13.77 11.24 -24.43
C SER A 4 13.14 10.88 -23.07
N ALA A 5 12.71 9.65 -22.85
CA ALA A 5 11.94 9.30 -21.65
C ALA A 5 12.78 9.29 -20.35
N ALA A 6 14.05 8.90 -20.41
CA ALA A 6 14.92 8.90 -19.22
C ALA A 6 15.35 10.30 -18.79
N SER A 7 15.35 11.27 -19.72
CA SER A 7 15.74 12.67 -19.45
C SER A 7 14.66 13.46 -18.71
N ASP A 8 13.38 13.11 -18.86
CA ASP A 8 12.28 13.88 -18.27
C ASP A 8 12.08 13.60 -16.78
N VAL A 9 12.48 12.42 -16.30
CA VAL A 9 12.43 12.07 -14.87
C VAL A 9 13.41 12.92 -14.05
N TYR A 10 14.54 13.34 -14.63
CA TYR A 10 15.55 14.17 -13.96
C TYR A 10 15.28 15.68 -14.02
N LYS A 11 14.29 16.13 -14.77
CA LYS A 11 13.99 17.57 -14.96
C LYS A 11 12.75 18.07 -14.23
N ARG A 12 12.28 17.38 -13.17
CA ARG A 12 11.22 17.97 -12.34
C ARG A 12 11.75 19.24 -11.68
N GLN A 13 11.02 20.34 -11.91
CA GLN A 13 11.39 21.62 -11.33
C GLN A 13 11.31 21.55 -9.79
N PRO A 14 12.21 22.23 -9.05
CA PRO A 14 12.22 22.20 -7.57
C PRO A 14 10.86 22.53 -6.91
N ARG A 15 10.05 23.38 -7.54
CA ARG A 15 8.68 23.71 -7.07
C ARG A 15 7.71 22.52 -7.16
N ALA A 16 7.82 21.70 -8.21
CA ALA A 16 6.99 20.51 -8.35
C ALA A 16 7.34 19.44 -7.31
N ILE A 17 8.63 19.29 -7.01
CA ILE A 17 9.11 18.35 -5.97
C ILE A 17 8.61 18.78 -4.58
N GLY A 18 8.59 20.07 -4.28
CA GLY A 18 8.06 20.60 -3.02
C GLY A 18 6.58 20.27 -2.82
N ALA A 19 5.75 20.51 -3.84
CA ALA A 19 4.34 20.19 -3.80
C ALA A 19 4.06 18.69 -3.66
N ASP A 20 4.83 17.85 -4.38
CA ASP A 20 4.73 16.39 -4.27
C ASP A 20 5.11 15.89 -2.88
N LEU A 21 6.13 16.52 -2.27
CA LEU A 21 6.55 16.20 -0.90
C LEU A 21 5.49 16.61 0.12
N ASP A 22 4.84 17.75 -0.06
CA ASP A 22 3.75 18.22 0.80
C ASP A 22 2.54 17.27 0.73
N GLU A 23 2.21 16.73 -0.46
CA GLU A 23 1.20 15.69 -0.59
C GLU A 23 1.56 14.42 0.21
N VAL A 24 2.81 13.95 0.08
CA VAL A 24 3.29 12.78 0.82
C VAL A 24 3.25 13.04 2.33
N TYR A 25 3.64 14.22 2.79
CA TYR A 25 3.55 14.57 4.21
C TYR A 25 2.11 14.72 4.69
N GLY A 26 1.18 15.13 3.82
CA GLY A 26 -0.26 15.13 4.12
C GLY A 26 -0.85 13.73 4.29
N LEU A 27 -0.30 12.72 3.57
CA LEU A 27 -0.66 11.32 3.75
C LEU A 27 0.00 10.68 4.98
N PHE A 28 1.24 11.08 5.27
CA PHE A 28 2.09 10.53 6.32
C PHE A 28 2.62 11.62 7.27
N PRO A 29 1.79 12.19 8.16
CA PRO A 29 2.22 13.25 9.09
C PRO A 29 3.43 12.86 9.93
N ARG A 30 3.57 11.58 10.30
CA ARG A 30 4.73 11.06 11.04
C ARG A 30 6.05 11.23 10.29
N LEU A 31 6.05 11.15 8.96
CA LEU A 31 7.23 11.41 8.15
C LEU A 31 7.61 12.88 8.18
N LEU A 32 6.64 13.79 8.22
CA LEU A 32 6.90 15.22 8.38
C LEU A 32 7.55 15.53 9.72
N GLU A 33 7.02 14.96 10.81
CA GLU A 33 7.59 15.13 12.17
C GLU A 33 9.04 14.66 12.23
N ARG A 34 9.36 13.59 11.50
CA ARG A 34 10.68 12.94 11.51
C ARG A 34 11.54 13.26 10.29
N ARG A 35 11.21 14.29 9.52
CA ARG A 35 11.89 14.64 8.25
C ARG A 35 13.40 14.88 8.35
N ARG A 36 13.91 15.17 9.56
CA ARG A 36 15.34 15.36 9.84
C ARG A 36 16.01 14.12 10.44
N GLN A 37 15.24 13.07 10.72
CA GLN A 37 15.75 11.84 11.31
C GLN A 37 16.34 10.94 10.20
N THR A 38 17.46 10.29 10.51
CA THR A 38 18.08 9.31 9.61
C THR A 38 17.14 8.12 9.39
N ALA A 39 16.88 7.74 8.14
CA ALA A 39 15.93 6.71 7.77
C ALA A 39 16.20 5.35 8.45
N GLY A 40 17.47 5.00 8.67
CA GLY A 40 17.85 3.77 9.35
C GLY A 40 17.43 3.71 10.84
N THR A 41 17.09 4.83 11.45
CA THR A 41 16.66 4.91 12.87
C THR A 41 15.14 4.96 13.03
N LEU A 42 14.38 4.93 11.93
CA LEU A 42 12.93 4.89 11.92
C LEU A 42 12.42 3.51 12.41
N SER A 43 11.25 3.50 13.02
CA SER A 43 10.53 2.26 13.36
C SER A 43 10.14 1.48 12.10
N GLY A 44 9.75 0.20 12.26
CA GLY A 44 9.29 -0.64 11.14
C GLY A 44 8.15 0.01 10.35
N GLY A 45 7.13 0.52 11.06
CA GLY A 45 5.99 1.21 10.46
C GLY A 45 6.37 2.51 9.75
N GLU A 46 7.24 3.32 10.34
CA GLU A 46 7.72 4.56 9.72
C GLU A 46 8.56 4.27 8.47
N ARG A 47 9.37 3.20 8.47
CA ARG A 47 10.10 2.74 7.27
C ARG A 47 9.15 2.30 6.16
N GLN A 48 8.06 1.60 6.50
CA GLN A 48 7.03 1.22 5.53
C GLN A 48 6.33 2.43 4.94
N MET A 49 5.95 3.40 5.78
CA MET A 49 5.39 4.69 5.33
C MET A 49 6.36 5.44 4.41
N LEU A 50 7.65 5.44 4.75
CA LEU A 50 8.70 6.06 3.92
C LEU A 50 8.83 5.37 2.56
N ALA A 51 8.78 4.04 2.52
CA ALA A 51 8.84 3.27 1.26
C ALA A 51 7.66 3.61 0.35
N ILE A 52 6.43 3.63 0.87
CA ILE A 52 5.23 4.02 0.13
C ILE A 52 5.32 5.49 -0.31
N GLY A 53 5.70 6.40 0.59
CA GLY A 53 5.86 7.82 0.28
C GLY A 53 6.86 8.08 -0.85
N ARG A 54 7.99 7.38 -0.86
CA ARG A 54 8.97 7.44 -1.96
C ARG A 54 8.40 6.97 -3.30
N ALA A 55 7.62 5.90 -3.31
CA ALA A 55 6.96 5.42 -4.52
C ALA A 55 5.97 6.46 -5.06
N LEU A 56 5.21 7.13 -4.18
CA LEU A 56 4.25 8.17 -4.53
C LEU A 56 4.89 9.42 -5.12
N MET A 57 6.14 9.75 -4.74
CA MET A 57 6.89 10.85 -5.38
C MET A 57 7.05 10.66 -6.89
N GLY A 58 6.95 9.42 -7.38
CA GLY A 58 6.94 9.08 -8.80
C GLY A 58 5.64 9.43 -9.54
N LYS A 59 4.57 9.80 -8.82
CA LYS A 59 3.20 9.96 -9.38
C LYS A 59 2.77 8.73 -10.20
N PRO A 60 2.82 7.53 -9.61
CA PRO A 60 2.51 6.30 -10.33
C PRO A 60 1.03 6.21 -10.67
N SER A 61 0.69 5.67 -11.83
CA SER A 61 -0.67 5.23 -12.16
C SER A 61 -0.99 3.85 -11.57
N LEU A 62 0.03 3.04 -11.31
CA LEU A 62 -0.04 1.73 -10.66
C LEU A 62 0.96 1.67 -9.51
N LEU A 63 0.48 1.38 -8.31
CA LEU A 63 1.28 1.14 -7.12
C LEU A 63 1.18 -0.36 -6.75
N MET A 64 2.31 -1.03 -6.63
CA MET A 64 2.38 -2.43 -6.22
C MET A 64 2.92 -2.50 -4.79
N LEU A 65 2.19 -3.18 -3.91
CA LEU A 65 2.51 -3.35 -2.50
C LEU A 65 2.55 -4.84 -2.17
N ASP A 66 3.69 -5.30 -1.67
CA ASP A 66 3.91 -6.67 -1.29
C ASP A 66 4.01 -6.76 0.25
N GLU A 67 3.02 -7.39 0.87
CA GLU A 67 2.87 -7.58 2.32
C GLU A 67 3.16 -6.31 3.15
N PRO A 68 2.54 -5.15 2.84
CA PRO A 68 2.87 -3.89 3.51
C PRO A 68 2.55 -3.88 5.01
N SER A 69 1.76 -4.83 5.50
CA SER A 69 1.38 -4.94 6.92
C SER A 69 2.27 -5.90 7.72
N LEU A 70 3.14 -6.67 7.06
CA LEU A 70 3.90 -7.76 7.69
C LEU A 70 4.78 -7.27 8.84
N GLY A 71 4.62 -7.89 10.01
CA GLY A 71 5.45 -7.61 11.19
C GLY A 71 5.20 -6.26 11.85
N LEU A 72 4.11 -5.57 11.51
CA LEU A 72 3.76 -4.27 12.07
C LEU A 72 2.73 -4.40 13.21
N ALA A 73 2.78 -3.44 14.14
CA ALA A 73 1.78 -3.34 15.19
C ALA A 73 0.38 -3.07 14.63
N PRO A 74 -0.70 -3.60 15.24
CA PRO A 74 -2.07 -3.49 14.72
C PRO A 74 -2.53 -2.06 14.43
N LEU A 75 -2.08 -1.08 15.21
CA LEU A 75 -2.40 0.33 14.98
C LEU A 75 -1.79 0.83 13.67
N ILE A 76 -0.53 0.48 13.41
CA ILE A 76 0.18 0.88 12.19
C ILE A 76 -0.42 0.18 10.96
N VAL A 77 -0.80 -1.09 11.10
CA VAL A 77 -1.52 -1.82 10.04
C VAL A 77 -2.78 -1.05 9.63
N ARG A 78 -3.61 -0.63 10.59
CA ARG A 78 -4.81 0.18 10.31
C ARG A 78 -4.49 1.50 9.61
N GLU A 79 -3.43 2.20 10.05
CA GLU A 79 -2.99 3.44 9.40
C GLU A 79 -2.59 3.21 7.94
N ILE A 80 -1.83 2.15 7.64
CA ILE A 80 -1.41 1.81 6.27
C ILE A 80 -2.62 1.48 5.39
N PHE A 81 -3.55 0.66 5.86
CA PHE A 81 -4.74 0.33 5.08
C PHE A 81 -5.66 1.54 4.84
N ALA A 82 -5.78 2.44 5.82
CA ALA A 82 -6.50 3.71 5.64
C ALA A 82 -5.84 4.59 4.57
N ILE A 83 -4.51 4.58 4.47
CA ILE A 83 -3.78 5.30 3.43
C ILE A 83 -3.98 4.64 2.06
N ILE A 84 -3.95 3.31 1.99
CA ILE A 84 -4.22 2.56 0.75
C ILE A 84 -5.62 2.90 0.23
N ASP A 85 -6.64 2.91 1.08
CA ASP A 85 -8.01 3.27 0.69
C ASP A 85 -8.11 4.73 0.20
N ARG A 86 -7.44 5.67 0.88
CA ARG A 86 -7.36 7.06 0.41
C ARG A 86 -6.68 7.18 -0.95
N LEU A 87 -5.58 6.46 -1.20
CA LEU A 87 -4.88 6.46 -2.49
C LEU A 87 -5.77 5.89 -3.60
N ARG A 88 -6.48 4.80 -3.33
CA ARG A 88 -7.47 4.24 -4.24
C ARG A 88 -8.53 5.28 -4.62
N ALA A 89 -9.04 6.03 -3.64
CA ALA A 89 -10.03 7.07 -3.87
C ALA A 89 -9.51 8.24 -4.74
N THR A 90 -8.19 8.45 -4.82
CA THR A 90 -7.59 9.44 -5.73
C THR A 90 -7.39 8.92 -7.17
N GLY A 91 -7.76 7.67 -7.45
CA GLY A 91 -7.66 7.07 -8.79
C GLY A 91 -6.35 6.34 -9.08
N VAL A 92 -5.48 6.15 -8.09
CA VAL A 92 -4.29 5.30 -8.22
C VAL A 92 -4.74 3.84 -8.25
N THR A 93 -4.34 3.11 -9.29
CA THR A 93 -4.54 1.65 -9.33
C THR A 93 -3.56 0.98 -8.36
N ILE A 94 -4.06 0.09 -7.50
CA ILE A 94 -3.23 -0.58 -6.49
C ILE A 94 -3.30 -2.10 -6.69
N LEU A 95 -2.14 -2.73 -6.83
CA LEU A 95 -1.98 -4.18 -6.70
C LEU A 95 -1.43 -4.47 -5.31
N LEU A 96 -2.25 -5.10 -4.47
CA LEU A 96 -1.92 -5.41 -3.09
C LEU A 96 -1.78 -6.93 -2.92
N VAL A 97 -0.63 -7.38 -2.46
CA VAL A 97 -0.39 -8.76 -2.01
C VAL A 97 -0.38 -8.76 -0.50
N GLU A 98 -1.22 -9.56 0.15
CA GLU A 98 -1.38 -9.58 1.60
C GLU A 98 -1.79 -10.96 2.12
N GLN A 99 -1.28 -11.33 3.29
CA GLN A 99 -1.75 -12.48 4.07
C GLN A 99 -2.93 -12.10 4.96
N ASN A 100 -3.04 -10.84 5.36
CA ASN A 100 -4.18 -10.32 6.12
C ASN A 100 -5.39 -10.15 5.18
N ALA A 101 -6.02 -11.29 4.85
CA ALA A 101 -7.11 -11.35 3.88
C ALA A 101 -8.29 -10.43 4.25
N ARG A 102 -8.62 -10.32 5.56
CA ARG A 102 -9.69 -9.43 6.03
C ARG A 102 -9.41 -7.97 5.65
N ALA A 103 -8.27 -7.45 6.08
CA ALA A 103 -7.90 -6.06 5.81
C ALA A 103 -7.76 -5.80 4.31
N ALA A 104 -7.19 -6.74 3.55
CA ALA A 104 -7.07 -6.62 2.10
C ALA A 104 -8.44 -6.55 1.42
N LEU A 105 -9.38 -7.44 1.76
CA LEU A 105 -10.72 -7.47 1.16
C LEU A 105 -11.58 -6.28 1.55
N GLU A 106 -11.34 -5.65 2.72
CA GLU A 106 -12.04 -4.42 3.13
C GLU A 106 -11.72 -3.22 2.23
N VAL A 107 -10.49 -3.15 1.69
CA VAL A 107 -10.05 -2.03 0.84
C VAL A 107 -10.03 -2.34 -0.65
N ALA A 108 -10.13 -3.61 -1.04
CA ALA A 108 -10.07 -4.04 -2.43
C ALA A 108 -11.42 -3.92 -3.15
N ASP A 109 -11.37 -3.70 -4.46
CA ASP A 109 -12.55 -3.82 -5.34
C ASP A 109 -12.69 -5.26 -5.85
N HIS A 110 -11.56 -5.90 -6.15
CA HIS A 110 -11.49 -7.27 -6.69
C HIS A 110 -10.36 -8.03 -6.00
N GLY A 111 -10.54 -9.33 -5.77
CA GLY A 111 -9.54 -10.19 -5.15
C GLY A 111 -9.23 -11.42 -5.98
N TYR A 112 -8.02 -11.93 -5.75
CA TYR A 112 -7.53 -13.21 -6.24
C TYR A 112 -6.98 -14.00 -5.05
N VAL A 113 -7.47 -15.19 -4.82
CA VAL A 113 -6.98 -16.10 -3.79
C VAL A 113 -6.05 -17.09 -4.44
N LEU A 114 -4.79 -17.11 -4.00
CA LEU A 114 -3.76 -18.01 -4.52
C LEU A 114 -3.56 -19.17 -3.54
N GLU A 115 -3.53 -20.37 -4.06
CA GLU A 115 -3.17 -21.60 -3.33
C GLU A 115 -2.11 -22.36 -4.13
N THR A 116 -0.98 -22.61 -3.52
CA THR A 116 0.14 -23.36 -4.13
C THR A 116 0.58 -22.83 -5.52
N GLY A 117 0.44 -21.52 -5.75
CA GLY A 117 0.82 -20.87 -7.00
C GLY A 117 -0.31 -20.76 -8.04
N ASP A 118 -1.45 -21.38 -7.80
CA ASP A 118 -2.64 -21.34 -8.68
C ASP A 118 -3.70 -20.39 -8.13
N ILE A 119 -4.48 -19.77 -9.02
CA ILE A 119 -5.65 -18.97 -8.64
C ILE A 119 -6.79 -19.90 -8.30
N ALA A 120 -7.04 -20.09 -7.00
CA ALA A 120 -8.14 -20.93 -6.50
C ALA A 120 -9.49 -20.23 -6.61
N LEU A 121 -9.55 -18.92 -6.35
CA LEU A 121 -10.74 -18.09 -6.39
C LEU A 121 -10.40 -16.69 -6.89
N HIS A 122 -11.35 -16.05 -7.55
CA HIS A 122 -11.27 -14.63 -7.85
C HIS A 122 -12.66 -14.02 -7.97
N GLY A 123 -12.79 -12.73 -7.77
CA GLY A 123 -14.06 -12.04 -7.91
C GLY A 123 -14.12 -10.72 -7.14
N PRO A 124 -15.28 -10.05 -7.13
CA PRO A 124 -15.50 -8.87 -6.31
C PRO A 124 -15.18 -9.14 -4.85
N ALA A 125 -14.41 -8.23 -4.21
CA ALA A 125 -13.93 -8.43 -2.84
C ALA A 125 -15.05 -8.73 -1.83
N ARG A 126 -16.22 -8.08 -2.00
CA ARG A 126 -17.41 -8.35 -1.15
C ARG A 126 -17.93 -9.78 -1.24
N GLN A 127 -17.85 -10.41 -2.42
CA GLN A 127 -18.25 -11.80 -2.61
C GLN A 127 -17.23 -12.73 -1.96
N LEU A 128 -15.94 -12.47 -2.16
CA LEU A 128 -14.88 -13.27 -1.55
C LEU A 128 -14.92 -13.20 -0.02
N ALA A 129 -15.19 -12.04 0.56
CA ALA A 129 -15.31 -11.87 2.01
C ALA A 129 -16.47 -12.69 2.62
N GLY A 130 -17.48 -13.05 1.83
CA GLY A 130 -18.60 -13.92 2.21
C GLY A 130 -18.45 -15.38 1.78
N ASP A 131 -17.41 -15.74 1.05
CA ASP A 131 -17.20 -17.13 0.59
C ASP A 131 -16.74 -18.02 1.76
N PRO A 132 -17.44 -19.15 2.05
CA PRO A 132 -17.08 -20.04 3.15
C PRO A 132 -15.62 -20.52 3.10
N ARG A 133 -15.09 -20.79 1.89
CA ARG A 133 -13.69 -21.22 1.72
C ARG A 133 -12.69 -20.17 2.15
N VAL A 134 -12.97 -18.91 1.86
CA VAL A 134 -12.14 -17.78 2.31
C VAL A 134 -12.26 -17.59 3.81
N ILE A 135 -13.49 -17.68 4.34
CA ILE A 135 -13.75 -17.54 5.78
C ILE A 135 -13.02 -18.64 6.55
N ASP A 136 -13.20 -19.90 6.17
CA ASP A 136 -12.62 -21.04 6.88
C ASP A 136 -11.09 -21.06 6.83
N THR A 137 -10.50 -20.70 5.67
CA THR A 137 -9.07 -20.80 5.44
C THR A 137 -8.32 -19.56 5.94
N TYR A 138 -8.85 -18.36 5.75
CA TYR A 138 -8.11 -17.11 5.93
C TYR A 138 -8.73 -16.15 6.96
N LEU A 139 -10.04 -16.23 7.23
CA LEU A 139 -10.72 -15.31 8.14
C LEU A 139 -11.07 -15.96 9.49
N GLY A 140 -11.25 -17.29 9.54
CA GLY A 140 -11.62 -18.03 10.75
C GLY A 140 -10.49 -18.19 11.75
N ALA A 141 -9.25 -18.28 11.30
CA ALA A 141 -8.08 -18.48 12.16
C ALA A 141 -7.73 -17.26 13.05
N MET A 142 -8.22 -16.06 12.73
CA MET A 142 -7.97 -14.84 13.51
C MET A 142 -9.06 -14.50 14.54
N ALA A 143 -10.12 -15.29 14.64
CA ALA A 143 -11.17 -15.07 15.65
C ALA A 143 -10.81 -15.61 17.05
N GLN A 144 -9.64 -16.22 17.22
CA GLN A 144 -9.20 -16.87 18.47
C GLN A 144 -7.89 -16.29 19.05
N ALA A 145 -7.46 -15.10 18.61
CA ALA A 145 -6.27 -14.44 19.15
C ALA A 145 -6.61 -13.09 19.80
#